data_15786991f24f31da2d361ccc438aa5e4
#
_entry.id   15786991f24f31da2d361ccc438aa5e4
#
_cell.length_a   1.000
_cell.length_b   1.000
_cell.length_c   1.000
_cell.angle_alpha   90.00
_cell.angle_beta   90.00
_cell.angle_gamma   90.00
#
_symmetry.space_group_name_H-M   'P 1'
#
loop_
_entity.id
_entity.type
_entity.pdbx_description
1 polymer ?
#
loop_
_entity_poly.entity_id
_entity_poly.type
_entity_poly.pdbx_seq_one_letter_code
_entity_poly.pdbx_strand_id
1 'polypeptide(L)'
;MGMAILAGAATEAASTSSQDTSRLVSVQNLPQDLAACDLDESTGQTPDVSAPEEKSLFAALREDPSPALMAAQFSTPHTEDQERVTREMRAQGARVPVRTIRDTAPTYSAVAVDVNSNEVILQDNNLWQYQVFDRLTPTPAGPNDISVPKRSVHGDKSLIEFNNGLYVDPASGDIFSVESDVGDKMVRFPREASGDVPPKGVLHTPHRVYNLAADETTQEVFATVEFPPEVVVYPKDATGEQQPIRRLEGDDTGLDAPHGIAVDEKDHLLFVNTWGHHSNFTIAGTGKWFPPAIKVYTVDADGDAKPLRVITGDQTQLDWPAAMKFNPENGDLYVANDIGQSVLVFGNAPKADGNVAPARVIHGPSARLRNPTGVALDLKNKEVWVSNLGNSSATVYPLMANGDVAPLRIIRSAEESKRGVNFGRTAAVTYDPIRQEILVPN
;
A
#
# COMPACT_ATOMS: atom_id res chain seq x y z
N MET A 1 -15.62 -15.13 -14.66
CA MET A 1 -16.13 -15.68 -15.95
C MET A 1 -14.95 -15.85 -16.89
N GLY A 2 -14.79 -17.01 -17.45
CA GLY A 2 -13.63 -17.68 -17.93
C GLY A 2 -12.68 -16.93 -18.86
N MET A 3 -11.43 -17.03 -18.51
CA MET A 3 -10.29 -16.81 -19.39
C MET A 3 -10.22 -17.94 -20.42
N ALA A 4 -10.45 -17.64 -21.68
CA ALA A 4 -10.25 -18.58 -22.78
C ALA A 4 -8.77 -18.60 -23.15
N ILE A 5 -8.11 -19.70 -22.87
CA ILE A 5 -6.76 -20.01 -23.39
C ILE A 5 -6.95 -20.48 -24.84
N LEU A 6 -6.49 -19.67 -25.78
CA LEU A 6 -6.31 -20.09 -27.18
C LEU A 6 -4.91 -20.68 -27.34
N ALA A 7 -4.86 -21.98 -27.49
CA ALA A 7 -3.67 -22.68 -27.95
C ALA A 7 -3.49 -22.48 -29.45
N GLY A 8 -2.47 -21.75 -29.85
CA GLY A 8 -2.04 -21.61 -31.25
C GLY A 8 -0.72 -22.36 -31.47
N ALA A 9 -0.65 -23.09 -32.55
CA ALA A 9 0.37 -24.03 -32.93
C ALA A 9 1.80 -23.45 -32.97
N ALA A 10 2.74 -24.17 -32.37
CA ALA A 10 4.16 -23.91 -32.45
C ALA A 10 4.69 -24.24 -33.83
N THR A 11 5.38 -23.31 -34.46
CA THR A 11 6.35 -23.60 -35.53
C THR A 11 7.75 -23.60 -34.95
N GLU A 12 8.49 -24.67 -35.24
CA GLU A 12 9.87 -24.93 -34.80
C GLU A 12 10.81 -23.76 -35.12
N ALA A 13 11.55 -23.31 -34.14
CA ALA A 13 12.77 -22.54 -34.32
C ALA A 13 13.92 -23.24 -33.58
N ALA A 14 14.99 -23.41 -34.34
CA ALA A 14 16.17 -24.23 -34.03
C ALA A 14 16.88 -23.80 -32.73
N SER A 15 17.38 -24.79 -32.05
CA SER A 15 18.25 -24.73 -30.88
C SER A 15 19.58 -24.01 -31.13
N THR A 16 19.91 -23.03 -30.32
CA THR A 16 21.30 -22.71 -29.99
C THR A 16 21.41 -22.17 -28.56
N SER A 17 22.23 -22.89 -27.79
CA SER A 17 23.00 -22.48 -26.60
C SER A 17 22.30 -21.85 -25.40
N SER A 18 22.53 -22.51 -24.27
CA SER A 18 22.34 -22.09 -22.89
C SER A 18 22.56 -20.57 -22.66
N GLN A 19 21.50 -19.79 -22.54
CA GLN A 19 21.54 -18.48 -21.94
C GLN A 19 20.22 -18.22 -21.19
N ASP A 20 20.42 -17.83 -19.94
CA ASP A 20 19.53 -17.09 -19.06
C ASP A 20 18.02 -17.20 -19.33
N THR A 21 17.35 -18.11 -18.59
CA THR A 21 15.92 -18.39 -18.69
C THR A 21 15.02 -17.31 -18.06
N SER A 22 15.57 -16.16 -17.70
CA SER A 22 14.82 -15.06 -17.07
C SER A 22 14.29 -14.02 -18.04
N ARG A 23 14.42 -14.22 -19.36
CA ARG A 23 13.92 -13.28 -20.37
C ARG A 23 12.68 -13.81 -21.07
N LEU A 24 11.68 -12.96 -21.20
CA LEU A 24 10.53 -13.18 -22.06
C LEU A 24 11.01 -13.47 -23.49
N VAL A 25 10.73 -14.67 -24.01
CA VAL A 25 11.35 -15.17 -25.26
C VAL A 25 10.59 -14.74 -26.51
N SER A 26 9.33 -14.30 -26.40
CA SER A 26 8.59 -13.75 -27.53
C SER A 26 7.41 -12.90 -27.09
N VAL A 27 7.15 -11.82 -27.81
CA VAL A 27 5.93 -11.03 -27.73
C VAL A 27 5.25 -11.13 -29.11
N GLN A 28 3.99 -11.53 -29.14
CA GLN A 28 3.21 -11.48 -30.39
C GLN A 28 2.56 -10.11 -30.50
N ASN A 29 2.65 -9.50 -31.68
CA ASN A 29 1.92 -8.29 -31.98
C ASN A 29 0.42 -8.56 -31.91
N LEU A 30 -0.30 -7.70 -31.19
CA LEU A 30 -1.76 -7.69 -31.26
C LEU A 30 -2.20 -7.35 -32.70
N PRO A 31 -3.27 -7.99 -33.20
CA PRO A 31 -3.88 -7.58 -34.46
C PRO A 31 -4.15 -6.08 -34.45
N GLN A 32 -3.88 -5.39 -35.56
CA GLN A 32 -4.03 -3.93 -35.67
C GLN A 32 -5.47 -3.44 -35.40
N ASP A 33 -6.44 -4.29 -35.60
CA ASP A 33 -7.86 -4.06 -35.34
C ASP A 33 -8.25 -4.05 -33.85
N LEU A 34 -7.38 -4.52 -32.95
CA LEU A 34 -7.60 -4.39 -31.49
C LEU A 34 -6.87 -3.18 -30.88
N ALA A 35 -6.12 -2.44 -31.67
CA ALA A 35 -5.35 -1.27 -31.19
C ALA A 35 -6.15 0.04 -31.19
N ALA A 36 -7.39 0.04 -31.70
CA ALA A 36 -8.27 1.20 -31.69
C ALA A 36 -9.42 0.96 -30.72
N CYS A 37 -9.37 1.57 -29.55
CA CYS A 37 -10.62 1.98 -28.92
C CYS A 37 -11.17 3.10 -29.80
N ASP A 38 -12.12 2.80 -30.65
CA ASP A 38 -12.89 3.79 -31.37
C ASP A 38 -13.65 4.64 -30.33
N LEU A 39 -13.07 5.80 -30.01
CA LEU A 39 -13.83 6.84 -29.38
C LEU A 39 -14.76 7.40 -30.45
N ASP A 40 -16.05 7.15 -30.25
CA ASP A 40 -17.13 7.65 -31.10
C ASP A 40 -17.03 9.19 -31.18
N GLU A 41 -16.60 9.72 -32.34
CA GLU A 41 -16.50 11.14 -32.64
C GLU A 41 -17.88 11.84 -32.82
N SER A 42 -19.00 11.18 -32.50
CA SER A 42 -20.34 11.65 -32.86
C SER A 42 -20.99 12.65 -31.89
N THR A 43 -20.34 13.06 -30.80
CA THR A 43 -20.86 14.13 -29.91
C THR A 43 -19.97 15.35 -29.91
N GLY A 44 -20.02 16.13 -31.00
CA GLY A 44 -19.38 17.44 -31.10
C GLY A 44 -20.01 18.47 -30.16
N GLN A 45 -19.52 18.56 -28.94
CA GLN A 45 -19.61 19.75 -28.11
C GLN A 45 -18.30 19.94 -27.34
N THR A 46 -17.45 20.84 -27.86
CA THR A 46 -16.30 21.35 -27.15
C THR A 46 -16.77 22.35 -26.10
N PRO A 47 -16.37 22.24 -24.83
CA PRO A 47 -16.51 23.35 -23.88
C PRO A 47 -15.50 24.44 -24.29
N ASP A 48 -15.99 25.65 -24.36
CA ASP A 48 -15.19 26.87 -24.54
C ASP A 48 -14.37 27.11 -23.27
N VAL A 49 -13.07 26.83 -23.30
CA VAL A 49 -12.16 27.13 -22.21
C VAL A 49 -11.09 28.08 -22.77
N SER A 50 -11.33 29.36 -22.59
CA SER A 50 -10.37 30.44 -22.88
C SER A 50 -9.34 30.59 -21.72
N ALA A 51 -8.43 29.64 -21.57
CA ALA A 51 -7.19 29.76 -20.85
C ALA A 51 -6.05 29.27 -21.76
N PRO A 52 -4.83 29.84 -21.71
CA PRO A 52 -3.73 29.33 -22.50
C PRO A 52 -3.44 27.90 -22.06
N GLU A 53 -3.77 26.95 -22.92
CA GLU A 53 -3.45 25.53 -22.73
C GLU A 53 -1.93 25.36 -22.65
N GLU A 54 -1.41 25.06 -21.48
CA GLU A 54 -0.21 24.24 -21.42
C GLU A 54 -0.57 22.90 -22.03
N LYS A 55 -0.15 22.67 -23.26
CA LYS A 55 -0.35 21.37 -23.94
C LYS A 55 0.23 20.29 -23.05
N SER A 56 -0.62 19.40 -22.57
CA SER A 56 -0.15 18.28 -21.76
C SER A 56 0.89 17.49 -22.54
N LEU A 57 1.86 16.89 -21.86
CA LEU A 57 2.88 16.04 -22.49
C LEU A 57 2.25 14.95 -23.38
N PHE A 58 1.08 14.43 -22.98
CA PHE A 58 0.30 13.47 -23.77
C PHE A 58 -0.27 14.07 -25.07
N ALA A 59 -0.67 15.34 -25.09
CA ALA A 59 -1.09 16.02 -26.31
C ALA A 59 0.09 16.21 -27.26
N ALA A 60 1.27 16.59 -26.74
CA ALA A 60 2.49 16.71 -27.53
C ALA A 60 2.94 15.37 -28.14
N LEU A 61 2.79 14.25 -27.41
CA LEU A 61 3.11 12.91 -27.91
C LEU A 61 2.17 12.43 -29.02
N ARG A 62 0.92 12.89 -29.06
CA ARG A 62 -0.01 12.61 -30.17
C ARG A 62 0.36 13.39 -31.44
N GLU A 63 0.90 14.60 -31.31
CA GLU A 63 1.30 15.43 -32.42
C GLU A 63 2.68 15.05 -32.97
N ASP A 64 3.61 14.58 -32.15
CA ASP A 64 4.97 14.14 -32.53
C ASP A 64 5.43 12.93 -31.74
N PRO A 65 5.14 11.70 -32.16
CA PRO A 65 5.59 10.49 -31.52
C PRO A 65 7.09 10.18 -31.74
N SER A 66 7.92 11.20 -31.89
CA SER A 66 9.35 11.02 -32.14
C SER A 66 10.04 10.30 -30.97
N PRO A 67 11.09 9.49 -31.24
CA PRO A 67 11.90 8.84 -30.22
C PRO A 67 12.52 9.82 -29.22
N ALA A 68 12.77 11.05 -29.60
CA ALA A 68 13.30 12.10 -28.74
C ALA A 68 12.27 12.57 -27.72
N LEU A 69 11.01 12.73 -28.14
CA LEU A 69 9.92 13.12 -27.21
C LEU A 69 9.55 11.99 -26.27
N MET A 70 9.58 10.75 -26.77
CA MET A 70 9.38 9.56 -25.94
C MET A 70 10.52 9.38 -24.94
N ALA A 71 11.77 9.63 -25.34
CA ALA A 71 12.91 9.61 -24.41
C ALA A 71 12.82 10.72 -23.36
N ALA A 72 12.29 11.89 -23.69
CA ALA A 72 12.08 12.98 -22.74
C ALA A 72 11.03 12.65 -21.67
N GLN A 73 10.10 11.77 -21.96
CA GLN A 73 9.09 11.29 -21.00
C GLN A 73 9.69 10.42 -19.88
N PHE A 74 10.80 9.72 -20.21
CA PHE A 74 11.47 8.80 -19.29
C PHE A 74 12.82 9.35 -18.77
N SER A 75 13.36 10.39 -19.40
CA SER A 75 14.49 11.14 -18.90
C SER A 75 13.97 12.41 -18.22
N THR A 76 13.73 12.33 -16.94
CA THR A 76 13.67 13.56 -16.13
C THR A 76 14.95 14.35 -16.40
N PRO A 77 14.85 15.65 -16.72
CA PRO A 77 16.05 16.46 -16.92
C PRO A 77 16.96 16.32 -15.70
N HIS A 78 18.22 15.97 -15.90
CA HIS A 78 19.22 16.04 -14.84
C HIS A 78 19.39 17.51 -14.48
N THR A 79 18.55 17.96 -13.54
CA THR A 79 18.69 19.28 -12.95
C THR A 79 19.78 19.24 -11.88
N GLU A 80 20.42 20.39 -11.60
CA GLU A 80 21.37 20.51 -10.47
C GLU A 80 20.77 19.98 -9.18
N ASP A 81 19.45 20.08 -9.01
CA ASP A 81 18.73 19.53 -7.85
C ASP A 81 18.72 18.00 -7.82
N GLN A 82 18.60 17.33 -8.98
CA GLN A 82 18.70 15.87 -9.03
C GLN A 82 20.12 15.38 -8.77
N GLU A 83 21.14 16.10 -9.25
CA GLU A 83 22.53 15.79 -8.94
C GLU A 83 22.85 16.04 -7.46
N ARG A 84 22.30 17.10 -6.87
CA ARG A 84 22.40 17.39 -5.44
C ARG A 84 21.73 16.28 -4.63
N VAL A 85 20.49 15.91 -4.96
CA VAL A 85 19.77 14.82 -4.32
C VAL A 85 20.52 13.50 -4.46
N THR A 86 21.07 13.19 -5.64
CA THR A 86 21.87 11.97 -5.86
C THR A 86 23.17 11.97 -5.02
N ARG A 87 23.84 13.11 -4.90
CA ARG A 87 25.02 13.26 -4.02
C ARG A 87 24.66 13.12 -2.56
N GLU A 88 23.56 13.75 -2.12
CA GLU A 88 23.03 13.62 -0.77
C GLU A 88 22.61 12.18 -0.49
N MET A 89 21.93 11.50 -1.41
CA MET A 89 21.59 10.08 -1.31
C MET A 89 22.84 9.20 -1.17
N ARG A 90 23.91 9.48 -1.92
CA ARG A 90 25.18 8.75 -1.81
C ARG A 90 25.89 9.03 -0.49
N ALA A 91 25.92 10.28 -0.05
CA ALA A 91 26.52 10.66 1.22
C ALA A 91 25.76 10.11 2.42
N GLN A 92 24.44 9.98 2.31
CA GLN A 92 23.54 9.46 3.34
C GLN A 92 23.41 7.95 3.28
N GLY A 93 23.68 7.32 2.15
CA GLY A 93 23.85 5.86 2.01
C GLY A 93 25.00 5.31 2.86
N ALA A 94 25.88 6.20 3.36
CA ALA A 94 26.89 5.83 4.34
C ALA A 94 26.35 5.69 5.78
N ARG A 95 25.13 6.16 6.06
CA ARG A 95 24.46 5.94 7.35
C ARG A 95 23.84 4.56 7.35
N VAL A 96 24.46 3.65 8.09
CA VAL A 96 23.96 2.29 8.26
C VAL A 96 22.91 2.24 9.37
N PRO A 97 21.85 1.42 9.24
CA PRO A 97 20.92 1.18 10.33
C PRO A 97 21.63 0.50 11.49
N VAL A 98 21.13 0.70 12.72
CA VAL A 98 21.67 0.03 13.91
C VAL A 98 21.55 -1.49 13.80
N ARG A 99 20.51 -1.98 13.12
CA ARG A 99 20.27 -3.40 12.83
C ARG A 99 19.63 -3.58 11.48
N THR A 100 19.95 -4.71 10.84
CA THR A 100 19.31 -5.17 9.62
C THR A 100 18.87 -6.62 9.80
N ILE A 101 17.58 -6.88 9.76
CA ILE A 101 17.03 -8.22 9.62
C ILE A 101 16.97 -8.48 8.11
N ARG A 102 17.51 -9.61 7.66
CA ARG A 102 17.42 -10.05 6.26
C ARG A 102 16.58 -11.28 6.19
N ASP A 103 15.66 -11.31 5.26
CA ASP A 103 14.86 -12.47 4.97
C ASP A 103 14.73 -12.69 3.45
N THR A 104 13.91 -13.65 3.07
CA THR A 104 13.64 -13.99 1.66
C THR A 104 12.26 -13.56 1.19
N ALA A 105 11.51 -12.82 2.04
CA ALA A 105 10.19 -12.35 1.65
C ALA A 105 10.32 -11.22 0.61
N PRO A 106 9.63 -11.31 -0.52
CA PRO A 106 9.79 -10.36 -1.61
C PRO A 106 9.16 -8.99 -1.32
N THR A 107 8.11 -8.95 -0.51
CA THR A 107 7.32 -7.72 -0.36
C THR A 107 6.57 -7.71 0.96
N TYR A 108 6.59 -6.57 1.65
CA TYR A 108 5.78 -6.33 2.84
C TYR A 108 4.67 -5.32 2.55
N SER A 109 3.42 -5.80 2.55
CA SER A 109 2.23 -4.95 2.36
C SER A 109 1.77 -4.27 3.65
N ALA A 110 1.92 -4.94 4.79
CA ALA A 110 1.51 -4.42 6.08
C ALA A 110 2.50 -4.79 7.20
N VAL A 111 2.44 -4.03 8.29
CA VAL A 111 3.22 -4.26 9.51
C VAL A 111 2.34 -4.08 10.74
N ALA A 112 2.51 -4.95 11.73
CA ALA A 112 1.94 -4.80 13.05
C ALA A 112 2.99 -5.11 14.13
N VAL A 113 2.78 -4.60 15.34
CA VAL A 113 3.69 -4.84 16.47
C VAL A 113 2.88 -5.38 17.64
N ASP A 114 3.29 -6.53 18.16
CA ASP A 114 2.84 -7.04 19.44
C ASP A 114 3.81 -6.57 20.53
N VAL A 115 3.41 -5.50 21.23
CA VAL A 115 4.23 -4.89 22.28
C VAL A 115 4.37 -5.79 23.51
N ASN A 116 3.46 -6.72 23.71
CA ASN A 116 3.47 -7.63 24.86
C ASN A 116 4.48 -8.76 24.67
N SER A 117 4.57 -9.30 23.46
CA SER A 117 5.55 -10.35 23.12
C SER A 117 6.86 -9.80 22.57
N ASN A 118 6.99 -8.47 22.35
CA ASN A 118 8.12 -7.81 21.73
C ASN A 118 8.38 -8.33 20.30
N GLU A 119 7.31 -8.53 19.53
CA GLU A 119 7.35 -9.09 18.20
C GLU A 119 6.86 -8.09 17.15
N VAL A 120 7.42 -8.21 15.95
CA VAL A 120 6.95 -7.52 14.74
C VAL A 120 6.41 -8.55 13.76
N ILE A 121 5.24 -8.30 13.24
CA ILE A 121 4.55 -9.13 12.25
C ILE A 121 4.58 -8.37 10.92
N LEU A 122 5.06 -9.03 9.88
CA LEU A 122 5.18 -8.49 8.53
C LEU A 122 4.36 -9.36 7.57
N GLN A 123 3.41 -8.73 6.91
CA GLN A 123 2.55 -9.35 5.92
C GLN A 123 3.21 -9.29 4.55
N ASP A 124 3.38 -10.43 3.92
CA ASP A 124 3.88 -10.57 2.55
C ASP A 124 2.73 -11.06 1.65
N ASN A 125 2.27 -10.20 0.76
CA ASN A 125 1.18 -10.52 -0.15
C ASN A 125 1.63 -11.17 -1.46
N ASN A 126 2.93 -11.35 -1.69
CA ASN A 126 3.45 -12.08 -2.86
C ASN A 126 3.63 -13.56 -2.60
N LEU A 127 4.08 -13.93 -1.40
CA LEU A 127 4.23 -15.33 -0.99
C LEU A 127 3.07 -15.81 -0.12
N TRP A 128 2.05 -14.97 0.06
CA TRP A 128 0.84 -15.30 0.80
C TRP A 128 1.13 -15.83 2.20
N GLN A 129 1.83 -15.00 2.96
CA GLN A 129 2.30 -15.34 4.29
C GLN A 129 2.38 -14.12 5.20
N TYR A 130 2.52 -14.37 6.49
CA TYR A 130 3.13 -13.39 7.37
C TYR A 130 4.31 -13.99 8.11
N GLN A 131 5.28 -13.15 8.44
CA GLN A 131 6.47 -13.51 9.20
C GLN A 131 6.51 -12.76 10.51
N VAL A 132 6.94 -13.45 11.56
CA VAL A 132 7.08 -12.88 12.90
C VAL A 132 8.54 -12.89 13.31
N PHE A 133 9.08 -11.72 13.60
CA PHE A 133 10.44 -11.55 14.10
C PHE A 133 10.42 -11.02 15.53
N ASP A 134 11.45 -11.33 16.31
CA ASP A 134 11.73 -10.53 17.50
C ASP A 134 12.11 -9.11 17.07
N ARG A 135 11.56 -8.10 17.71
CA ARG A 135 11.81 -6.69 17.42
C ARG A 135 13.31 -6.34 17.47
N LEU A 136 14.08 -7.08 18.27
CA LEU A 136 15.51 -6.89 18.46
C LEU A 136 16.37 -7.94 17.74
N THR A 137 15.83 -8.69 16.78
CA THR A 137 16.60 -9.64 15.97
C THR A 137 17.92 -9.02 15.51
N PRO A 138 19.08 -9.65 15.79
CA PRO A 138 20.38 -9.09 15.42
C PRO A 138 20.59 -9.10 13.90
N THR A 139 21.44 -8.19 13.44
CA THR A 139 21.93 -8.22 12.06
C THR A 139 22.74 -9.50 11.84
N PRO A 140 22.45 -10.28 10.78
CA PRO A 140 23.26 -11.43 10.43
C PRO A 140 24.73 -11.08 10.20
N ALA A 141 25.66 -11.98 10.60
CA ALA A 141 27.08 -11.72 10.57
C ALA A 141 27.66 -11.63 9.16
N GLY A 142 27.20 -12.48 8.25
CA GLY A 142 27.66 -12.52 6.86
C GLY A 142 26.76 -11.71 5.91
N PRO A 143 27.30 -11.27 4.76
CA PRO A 143 26.54 -10.51 3.77
C PRO A 143 25.40 -11.30 3.14
N ASN A 144 25.52 -12.62 3.10
CA ASN A 144 24.52 -13.53 2.52
C ASN A 144 23.72 -14.30 3.58
N ASP A 145 23.99 -14.07 4.86
CA ASP A 145 23.24 -14.71 5.92
C ASP A 145 21.87 -14.07 6.05
N ILE A 146 20.85 -14.90 6.31
CA ILE A 146 19.47 -14.45 6.53
C ILE A 146 19.09 -14.61 8.00
N SER A 147 18.19 -13.76 8.44
CA SER A 147 17.56 -13.87 9.76
C SER A 147 16.41 -14.87 9.68
N VAL A 148 16.38 -15.79 10.63
CA VAL A 148 15.27 -16.74 10.71
C VAL A 148 14.11 -16.08 11.46
N PRO A 149 12.89 -16.02 10.91
CA PRO A 149 11.73 -15.56 11.66
C PRO A 149 11.44 -16.51 12.82
N LYS A 150 10.91 -16.00 13.91
CA LYS A 150 10.44 -16.83 15.03
C LYS A 150 9.35 -17.78 14.58
N ARG A 151 8.46 -17.30 13.73
CA ARG A 151 7.35 -18.03 13.15
C ARG A 151 7.02 -17.44 11.77
N SER A 152 6.45 -18.25 10.91
CA SER A 152 5.74 -17.80 9.72
C SER A 152 4.47 -18.61 9.54
N VAL A 153 3.40 -17.99 9.06
CA VAL A 153 2.17 -18.68 8.66
C VAL A 153 2.04 -18.55 7.16
N HIS A 154 1.88 -19.67 6.50
CA HIS A 154 1.86 -19.79 5.03
C HIS A 154 1.23 -21.12 4.63
N GLY A 155 0.95 -21.30 3.36
CA GLY A 155 0.43 -22.56 2.81
C GLY A 155 -1.10 -22.59 2.72
N ASP A 156 -1.60 -23.65 2.05
CA ASP A 156 -3.01 -23.72 1.63
C ASP A 156 -4.01 -23.70 2.78
N LYS A 157 -3.65 -24.28 3.92
CA LYS A 157 -4.54 -24.31 5.08
C LYS A 157 -4.67 -22.93 5.76
N SER A 158 -3.68 -22.06 5.58
CA SER A 158 -3.70 -20.74 6.19
C SER A 158 -4.78 -19.83 5.61
N LEU A 159 -5.21 -20.10 4.39
CA LEU A 159 -6.16 -19.28 3.64
C LEU A 159 -5.68 -17.81 3.46
N ILE A 160 -4.39 -17.56 3.66
CA ILE A 160 -3.77 -16.28 3.36
C ILE A 160 -3.57 -16.22 1.85
N GLU A 161 -4.03 -15.14 1.24
CA GLU A 161 -3.92 -14.87 -0.18
C GLU A 161 -3.34 -13.46 -0.39
N PHE A 162 -4.00 -12.60 -1.14
CA PHE A 162 -3.54 -11.23 -1.37
C PHE A 162 -3.95 -10.30 -0.21
N ASN A 163 -3.38 -10.53 0.98
CA ASN A 163 -3.74 -9.82 2.19
C ASN A 163 -3.03 -8.46 2.32
N ASN A 164 -3.77 -7.42 2.68
CA ASN A 164 -3.25 -6.06 2.84
C ASN A 164 -3.38 -5.53 4.27
N GLY A 165 -4.51 -5.69 4.92
CA GLY A 165 -4.73 -5.21 6.28
C GLY A 165 -4.20 -6.18 7.33
N LEU A 166 -3.57 -5.66 8.39
CA LEU A 166 -3.00 -6.44 9.49
C LEU A 166 -3.27 -5.77 10.83
N TYR A 167 -3.79 -6.53 11.79
CA TYR A 167 -4.03 -6.07 13.15
C TYR A 167 -3.65 -7.17 14.15
N VAL A 168 -3.10 -6.78 15.30
CA VAL A 168 -2.82 -7.66 16.42
C VAL A 168 -3.65 -7.22 17.60
N ASP A 169 -4.49 -8.13 18.12
CA ASP A 169 -5.28 -7.92 19.30
C ASP A 169 -4.36 -7.77 20.53
N PRO A 170 -4.40 -6.65 21.25
CA PRO A 170 -3.48 -6.41 22.36
C PRO A 170 -3.76 -7.33 23.57
N ALA A 171 -4.97 -7.85 23.71
CA ALA A 171 -5.34 -8.72 24.84
C ALA A 171 -4.93 -10.17 24.59
N SER A 172 -5.32 -10.74 23.46
CA SER A 172 -5.05 -12.16 23.13
C SER A 172 -3.75 -12.37 22.35
N GLY A 173 -3.32 -11.36 21.60
CA GLY A 173 -2.26 -11.47 20.60
C GLY A 173 -2.73 -12.16 19.31
N ASP A 174 -4.02 -12.39 19.14
CA ASP A 174 -4.56 -12.91 17.89
C ASP A 174 -4.20 -11.96 16.74
N ILE A 175 -3.81 -12.54 15.61
CA ILE A 175 -3.41 -11.83 14.41
C ILE A 175 -4.56 -11.88 13.41
N PHE A 176 -5.09 -10.72 13.05
CA PHE A 176 -6.13 -10.56 12.03
C PHE A 176 -5.47 -10.12 10.73
N SER A 177 -5.83 -10.75 9.64
CA SER A 177 -5.35 -10.41 8.31
C SER A 177 -6.53 -10.42 7.36
N VAL A 178 -6.67 -9.35 6.57
CA VAL A 178 -7.78 -9.18 5.63
C VAL A 178 -7.29 -9.23 4.20
N GLU A 179 -8.01 -9.95 3.40
CA GLU A 179 -7.73 -10.18 1.99
C GLU A 179 -8.49 -9.17 1.13
N SER A 180 -7.84 -8.63 0.09
CA SER A 180 -8.37 -7.50 -0.65
C SER A 180 -8.90 -7.82 -2.06
N ASP A 181 -8.49 -8.92 -2.68
CA ASP A 181 -8.70 -9.04 -4.13
C ASP A 181 -9.07 -10.45 -4.64
N VAL A 182 -8.78 -11.49 -3.89
CA VAL A 182 -8.91 -12.88 -4.39
C VAL A 182 -9.92 -13.70 -3.59
N GLY A 183 -9.93 -13.58 -2.29
CA GLY A 183 -10.61 -14.54 -1.43
C GLY A 183 -11.72 -13.98 -0.55
N ASP A 184 -11.97 -12.70 -0.54
CA ASP A 184 -13.09 -12.03 0.16
C ASP A 184 -13.26 -12.48 1.61
N LYS A 185 -12.18 -12.44 2.38
CA LYS A 185 -12.19 -12.94 3.76
C LYS A 185 -11.24 -12.20 4.69
N MET A 186 -11.59 -12.21 5.96
CA MET A 186 -10.70 -11.90 7.06
C MET A 186 -10.38 -13.18 7.81
N VAL A 187 -9.09 -13.46 7.99
CA VAL A 187 -8.61 -14.62 8.74
C VAL A 187 -8.03 -14.18 10.08
N ARG A 188 -8.25 -14.99 11.12
CA ARG A 188 -7.74 -14.74 12.47
C ARG A 188 -6.92 -15.93 12.94
N PHE A 189 -5.69 -15.68 13.36
CA PHE A 189 -4.77 -16.70 13.88
C PHE A 189 -4.45 -16.45 15.34
N PRO A 190 -4.27 -17.50 16.15
CA PRO A 190 -3.71 -17.33 17.49
C PRO A 190 -2.24 -16.84 17.37
N ARG A 191 -1.77 -16.09 18.39
CA ARG A 191 -0.38 -15.57 18.46
C ARG A 191 0.68 -16.61 18.08
N GLU A 192 0.52 -17.84 18.52
CA GLU A 192 1.51 -18.92 18.37
C GLU A 192 1.40 -19.67 17.03
N ALA A 193 0.53 -19.27 16.12
CA ALA A 193 0.36 -19.93 14.84
C ALA A 193 1.67 -19.96 14.06
N SER A 194 1.98 -21.12 13.47
CA SER A 194 3.22 -21.32 12.70
C SER A 194 3.03 -22.44 11.66
N GLY A 195 3.59 -22.24 10.46
CA GLY A 195 3.53 -23.19 9.36
C GLY A 195 2.19 -23.17 8.62
N ASP A 196 1.87 -24.28 7.96
CA ASP A 196 0.63 -24.48 7.22
C ASP A 196 -0.50 -24.92 8.16
N VAL A 197 -1.06 -23.96 8.87
CA VAL A 197 -2.11 -24.16 9.88
C VAL A 197 -3.39 -23.42 9.51
N PRO A 198 -4.58 -23.98 9.84
CA PRO A 198 -5.83 -23.27 9.61
C PRO A 198 -5.97 -22.07 10.58
N PRO A 199 -6.65 -21.00 10.15
CA PRO A 199 -6.98 -19.90 11.04
C PRO A 199 -7.96 -20.34 12.15
N LYS A 200 -7.93 -19.66 13.27
CA LYS A 200 -8.87 -19.80 14.39
C LYS A 200 -10.29 -19.35 14.01
N GLY A 201 -10.38 -18.37 13.11
CA GLY A 201 -11.64 -17.85 12.58
C GLY A 201 -11.48 -17.35 11.16
N VAL A 202 -12.52 -17.53 10.37
CA VAL A 202 -12.65 -17.02 9.01
C VAL A 202 -13.99 -16.28 8.94
N LEU A 203 -13.95 -15.02 8.52
CA LEU A 203 -15.14 -14.22 8.23
C LEU A 203 -15.16 -13.90 6.73
N HIS A 204 -16.26 -14.15 6.05
CA HIS A 204 -16.45 -13.68 4.68
C HIS A 204 -16.77 -12.19 4.70
N THR A 205 -16.02 -11.44 3.89
CA THR A 205 -16.09 -9.99 3.81
C THR A 205 -16.59 -9.55 2.44
N PRO A 206 -17.01 -8.30 2.25
CA PRO A 206 -17.18 -7.75 0.91
C PRO A 206 -15.89 -7.86 0.09
N HIS A 207 -16.02 -7.89 -1.23
CA HIS A 207 -14.88 -7.84 -2.14
C HIS A 207 -14.11 -6.52 -1.97
N ARG A 208 -12.78 -6.56 -2.06
CA ARG A 208 -11.88 -5.39 -1.96
C ARG A 208 -11.84 -4.73 -0.58
N VAL A 209 -11.88 -5.50 0.47
CA VAL A 209 -11.51 -4.99 1.79
C VAL A 209 -10.01 -4.71 1.80
N TYR A 210 -9.62 -3.46 2.13
CA TYR A 210 -8.23 -3.05 2.03
C TYR A 210 -7.50 -3.00 3.37
N ASN A 211 -8.11 -2.44 4.40
CA ASN A 211 -7.46 -2.30 5.70
C ASN A 211 -8.47 -2.49 6.83
N LEU A 212 -7.93 -2.65 8.04
CA LEU A 212 -8.74 -2.85 9.22
C LEU A 212 -8.19 -2.10 10.43
N ALA A 213 -9.10 -1.71 11.33
CA ALA A 213 -8.82 -1.20 12.66
C ALA A 213 -9.79 -1.83 13.66
N ALA A 214 -9.46 -1.82 14.93
CA ALA A 214 -10.34 -2.32 15.96
C ALA A 214 -10.56 -1.26 17.04
N ASP A 215 -11.73 -1.32 17.66
CA ASP A 215 -12.06 -0.63 18.90
C ASP A 215 -12.08 -1.67 20.04
N GLU A 216 -11.14 -1.52 20.98
CA GLU A 216 -11.00 -2.45 22.08
C GLU A 216 -12.07 -2.24 23.16
N THR A 217 -12.72 -1.09 23.17
CA THR A 217 -13.79 -0.79 24.16
C THR A 217 -15.10 -1.42 23.74
N THR A 218 -15.43 -1.41 22.45
CA THR A 218 -16.66 -2.01 21.90
C THR A 218 -16.45 -3.43 21.38
N GLN A 219 -15.20 -3.89 21.28
CA GLN A 219 -14.82 -5.18 20.70
C GLN A 219 -15.30 -5.33 19.25
N GLU A 220 -15.10 -4.28 18.46
CA GLU A 220 -15.51 -4.19 17.05
C GLU A 220 -14.29 -4.07 16.13
N VAL A 221 -14.44 -4.59 14.91
CA VAL A 221 -13.48 -4.44 13.82
C VAL A 221 -14.14 -3.65 12.71
N PHE A 222 -13.46 -2.61 12.27
CA PHE A 222 -13.81 -1.74 11.15
C PHE A 222 -12.95 -2.10 9.96
N ALA A 223 -13.56 -2.26 8.80
CA ALA A 223 -12.84 -2.59 7.57
C ALA A 223 -13.25 -1.65 6.43
N THR A 224 -12.26 -1.10 5.72
CA THR A 224 -12.50 -0.30 4.53
C THR A 224 -12.70 -1.19 3.32
N VAL A 225 -13.69 -0.86 2.49
CA VAL A 225 -13.96 -1.50 1.19
C VAL A 225 -13.72 -0.47 0.11
N GLU A 226 -12.82 -0.79 -0.82
CA GLU A 226 -12.42 0.16 -1.86
C GLU A 226 -13.58 0.44 -2.83
N PHE A 227 -14.31 -0.63 -3.23
CA PHE A 227 -15.41 -0.49 -4.20
C PHE A 227 -16.46 -1.60 -4.03
N PRO A 228 -17.77 -1.24 -3.93
CA PRO A 228 -18.26 0.13 -3.73
C PRO A 228 -17.69 0.74 -2.45
N PRO A 229 -17.44 2.08 -2.43
CA PRO A 229 -16.79 2.71 -1.28
C PRO A 229 -17.64 2.61 -0.02
N GLU A 230 -17.15 1.90 1.00
CA GLU A 230 -17.84 1.74 2.28
C GLU A 230 -16.88 1.44 3.43
N VAL A 231 -17.38 1.54 4.65
CA VAL A 231 -16.76 0.94 5.84
C VAL A 231 -17.75 -0.04 6.42
N VAL A 232 -17.31 -1.29 6.62
CA VAL A 232 -18.11 -2.33 7.27
C VAL A 232 -17.59 -2.60 8.67
N VAL A 233 -18.51 -2.83 9.62
CA VAL A 233 -18.19 -3.03 11.03
C VAL A 233 -18.72 -4.38 11.49
N TYR A 234 -17.86 -5.14 12.13
CA TYR A 234 -18.17 -6.46 12.66
C TYR A 234 -17.76 -6.59 14.13
N PRO A 235 -18.40 -7.45 14.93
CA PRO A 235 -17.83 -7.93 16.18
C PRO A 235 -16.46 -8.59 15.93
N LYS A 236 -15.50 -8.43 16.83
CA LYS A 236 -14.14 -9.04 16.69
C LYS A 236 -14.15 -10.57 16.61
N ASP A 237 -15.17 -11.21 17.13
CA ASP A 237 -15.32 -12.66 17.08
C ASP A 237 -16.19 -13.16 15.91
N ALA A 238 -16.61 -12.26 15.01
CA ALA A 238 -17.39 -12.60 13.83
C ALA A 238 -16.72 -13.67 12.98
N THR A 239 -17.52 -14.60 12.45
CA THR A 239 -17.06 -15.71 11.60
C THR A 239 -18.11 -16.10 10.56
N GLY A 240 -17.70 -16.86 9.54
CA GLY A 240 -18.58 -17.36 8.50
C GLY A 240 -19.23 -16.25 7.67
N GLU A 241 -20.52 -16.36 7.46
CA GLU A 241 -21.34 -15.42 6.66
C GLU A 241 -22.00 -14.32 7.54
N GLN A 242 -21.46 -14.04 8.70
CA GLN A 242 -22.03 -13.01 9.57
C GLN A 242 -22.04 -11.67 8.86
N GLN A 243 -23.21 -11.03 8.84
CA GLN A 243 -23.36 -9.71 8.23
C GLN A 243 -22.77 -8.62 9.13
N PRO A 244 -22.28 -7.51 8.55
CA PRO A 244 -21.82 -6.38 9.34
C PRO A 244 -22.95 -5.83 10.21
N ILE A 245 -22.60 -5.41 11.41
CA ILE A 245 -23.54 -4.77 12.35
C ILE A 245 -23.81 -3.30 12.00
N ARG A 246 -22.90 -2.65 11.26
CA ARG A 246 -23.05 -1.33 10.68
C ARG A 246 -22.34 -1.27 9.33
N ARG A 247 -22.84 -0.39 8.45
CA ARG A 247 -22.29 -0.17 7.12
C ARG A 247 -22.39 1.32 6.78
N LEU A 248 -21.25 1.98 6.74
CA LEU A 248 -21.15 3.39 6.35
C LEU A 248 -20.95 3.44 4.83
N GLU A 249 -22.00 3.81 4.11
CA GLU A 249 -22.04 3.83 2.64
C GLU A 249 -23.00 4.91 2.14
N GLY A 250 -22.76 5.47 0.96
CA GLY A 250 -23.62 6.46 0.33
C GLY A 250 -22.87 7.75 -0.04
N ASP A 251 -23.53 8.59 -0.85
CA ASP A 251 -22.90 9.78 -1.43
C ASP A 251 -22.53 10.84 -0.39
N ASP A 252 -23.33 11.01 0.64
CA ASP A 252 -23.11 11.98 1.71
C ASP A 252 -21.93 11.63 2.60
N THR A 253 -21.52 10.34 2.65
CA THR A 253 -20.29 9.93 3.34
C THR A 253 -19.06 10.56 2.73
N GLY A 254 -19.09 10.83 1.43
CA GLY A 254 -17.95 11.30 0.67
C GLY A 254 -16.82 10.28 0.57
N LEU A 255 -17.02 9.01 0.94
CA LEU A 255 -16.04 7.94 0.77
C LEU A 255 -15.73 7.75 -0.71
N ASP A 256 -14.45 7.52 -1.02
CA ASP A 256 -13.95 7.46 -2.37
C ASP A 256 -12.68 6.61 -2.39
N ALA A 257 -12.78 5.37 -2.81
CA ALA A 257 -11.72 4.37 -2.69
C ALA A 257 -11.02 4.41 -1.30
N PRO A 258 -11.76 4.14 -0.19
CA PRO A 258 -11.19 4.22 1.15
C PRO A 258 -10.16 3.12 1.37
N HIS A 259 -9.01 3.49 1.94
CA HIS A 259 -7.92 2.56 2.21
C HIS A 259 -7.58 2.46 3.69
N GLY A 260 -6.90 3.46 4.22
CA GLY A 260 -6.47 3.45 5.62
C GLY A 260 -7.62 3.78 6.57
N ILE A 261 -7.57 3.16 7.74
CA ILE A 261 -8.55 3.34 8.80
C ILE A 261 -7.86 3.35 10.17
N ALA A 262 -8.32 4.19 11.07
CA ALA A 262 -7.86 4.25 12.45
C ALA A 262 -8.99 4.67 13.38
N VAL A 263 -8.92 4.23 14.64
CA VAL A 263 -9.93 4.51 15.67
C VAL A 263 -9.29 5.30 16.80
N ASP A 264 -9.99 6.33 17.26
CA ASP A 264 -9.77 6.98 18.56
C ASP A 264 -10.87 6.52 19.51
N GLU A 265 -10.55 5.51 20.34
CA GLU A 265 -11.48 4.91 21.30
C GLU A 265 -11.93 5.90 22.37
N LYS A 266 -11.06 6.86 22.71
CA LYS A 266 -11.32 7.84 23.76
C LYS A 266 -12.38 8.87 23.37
N ASP A 267 -12.23 9.44 22.18
CA ASP A 267 -13.13 10.48 21.67
C ASP A 267 -14.20 9.89 20.73
N HIS A 268 -14.28 8.56 20.62
CA HIS A 268 -15.21 7.79 19.78
C HIS A 268 -15.20 8.24 18.32
N LEU A 269 -13.99 8.38 17.73
CA LEU A 269 -13.80 8.83 16.37
C LEU A 269 -13.22 7.74 15.47
N LEU A 270 -13.70 7.74 14.24
CA LEU A 270 -13.23 6.90 13.16
C LEU A 270 -12.58 7.78 12.09
N PHE A 271 -11.31 7.52 11.77
CA PHE A 271 -10.57 8.16 10.70
C PHE A 271 -10.52 7.22 9.51
N VAL A 272 -10.91 7.72 8.33
CA VAL A 272 -10.87 6.97 7.07
C VAL A 272 -10.18 7.84 6.03
N ASN A 273 -9.10 7.35 5.41
CA ASN A 273 -8.50 8.06 4.29
C ASN A 273 -9.04 7.58 2.95
N THR A 274 -8.95 8.45 1.96
CA THR A 274 -9.30 8.18 0.57
C THR A 274 -8.16 8.66 -0.33
N TRP A 275 -7.90 7.92 -1.40
CA TRP A 275 -6.85 8.33 -2.37
C TRP A 275 -7.26 9.51 -3.22
N GLY A 276 -8.56 9.73 -3.34
CA GLY A 276 -9.13 10.66 -4.29
C GLY A 276 -9.38 10.06 -5.68
N HIS A 277 -9.37 8.75 -5.83
CA HIS A 277 -9.76 8.08 -7.07
C HIS A 277 -11.11 7.38 -6.91
N HIS A 278 -12.07 7.76 -7.75
CA HIS A 278 -13.36 7.11 -7.84
C HIS A 278 -13.53 6.49 -9.22
N SER A 279 -13.93 5.23 -9.28
CA SER A 279 -14.22 4.55 -10.54
C SER A 279 -15.33 3.52 -10.35
N ASN A 280 -16.28 3.49 -11.28
CA ASN A 280 -17.13 2.34 -11.40
C ASN A 280 -16.41 1.30 -12.28
N PHE A 281 -15.83 0.28 -11.66
CA PHE A 281 -15.02 -0.73 -12.34
C PHE A 281 -15.80 -1.54 -13.39
N THR A 282 -17.12 -1.47 -13.39
CA THR A 282 -17.97 -2.14 -14.39
C THR A 282 -18.25 -1.27 -15.62
N ILE A 283 -17.90 0.03 -15.58
CA ILE A 283 -18.17 0.99 -16.65
C ILE A 283 -16.88 1.71 -17.01
N ALA A 284 -16.37 1.47 -18.21
CA ALA A 284 -15.16 2.13 -18.69
C ALA A 284 -15.32 3.66 -18.75
N GLY A 285 -14.27 4.41 -18.48
CA GLY A 285 -14.25 5.87 -18.56
C GLY A 285 -14.96 6.61 -17.41
N THR A 286 -15.37 5.92 -16.36
CA THR A 286 -16.02 6.56 -15.19
C THR A 286 -15.03 7.05 -14.14
N GLY A 287 -13.72 6.80 -14.31
CA GLY A 287 -12.70 7.24 -13.36
C GLY A 287 -12.69 8.75 -13.19
N LYS A 288 -12.69 9.20 -11.94
CA LYS A 288 -12.55 10.60 -11.54
C LYS A 288 -11.47 10.73 -10.47
N TRP A 289 -10.77 11.85 -10.47
CA TRP A 289 -9.78 12.17 -9.46
C TRP A 289 -10.27 13.31 -8.59
N PHE A 290 -10.19 13.12 -7.29
CA PHE A 290 -10.46 14.10 -6.26
C PHE A 290 -9.20 14.30 -5.42
N PRO A 291 -9.05 15.41 -4.69
CA PRO A 291 -7.96 15.54 -3.74
C PRO A 291 -8.01 14.41 -2.69
N PRO A 292 -6.87 13.80 -2.35
CA PRO A 292 -6.81 12.86 -1.23
C PRO A 292 -7.31 13.52 0.06
N ALA A 293 -7.93 12.72 0.93
CA ALA A 293 -8.52 13.26 2.15
C ALA A 293 -8.44 12.24 3.30
N ILE A 294 -8.52 12.75 4.53
CA ILE A 294 -8.84 11.97 5.73
C ILE A 294 -10.19 12.48 6.24
N LYS A 295 -11.17 11.59 6.31
CA LYS A 295 -12.51 11.88 6.79
C LYS A 295 -12.67 11.36 8.20
N VAL A 296 -13.29 12.16 9.05
CA VAL A 296 -13.49 11.84 10.47
C VAL A 296 -14.98 11.66 10.73
N TYR A 297 -15.36 10.50 11.24
CA TYR A 297 -16.73 10.15 11.63
C TYR A 297 -16.77 9.81 13.11
N THR A 298 -17.96 9.59 13.66
CA THR A 298 -18.09 8.88 14.91
C THR A 298 -17.95 7.37 14.66
N VAL A 299 -17.53 6.59 15.67
CA VAL A 299 -17.46 5.12 15.56
C VAL A 299 -18.83 4.47 15.31
N ASP A 300 -19.90 5.16 15.71
CA ASP A 300 -21.30 4.70 15.53
C ASP A 300 -21.88 5.11 14.15
N ALA A 301 -21.10 5.74 13.28
CA ALA A 301 -21.60 6.15 11.95
C ALA A 301 -22.12 4.94 11.17
N ASP A 302 -23.31 5.10 10.59
CA ASP A 302 -24.03 4.07 9.84
C ASP A 302 -24.81 4.70 8.68
N GLY A 303 -25.06 3.95 7.61
CA GLY A 303 -25.72 4.42 6.40
C GLY A 303 -24.98 5.59 5.75
N ASP A 304 -25.74 6.54 5.20
CA ASP A 304 -25.21 7.69 4.46
C ASP A 304 -24.83 8.87 5.39
N ALA A 305 -24.05 8.58 6.45
CA ALA A 305 -23.65 9.58 7.44
C ALA A 305 -22.52 10.47 6.94
N LYS A 306 -22.68 11.79 7.12
CA LYS A 306 -21.66 12.78 6.75
C LYS A 306 -20.47 12.77 7.70
N PRO A 307 -19.24 13.03 7.19
CA PRO A 307 -18.11 13.21 8.06
C PRO A 307 -18.27 14.44 8.96
N LEU A 308 -17.79 14.34 10.17
CA LEU A 308 -17.71 15.46 11.12
C LEU A 308 -16.69 16.50 10.66
N ARG A 309 -15.59 16.05 10.05
CA ARG A 309 -14.45 16.84 9.57
C ARG A 309 -13.80 16.17 8.37
N VAL A 310 -13.12 16.98 7.55
CA VAL A 310 -12.39 16.51 6.38
C VAL A 310 -11.04 17.21 6.30
N ILE A 311 -9.95 16.47 6.44
CA ILE A 311 -8.59 16.97 6.27
C ILE A 311 -8.22 16.75 4.80
N THR A 312 -8.06 17.82 4.02
CA THR A 312 -7.75 17.76 2.58
C THR A 312 -7.15 19.08 2.11
N GLY A 313 -6.43 19.08 1.01
CA GLY A 313 -5.82 20.24 0.38
C GLY A 313 -4.29 20.20 0.37
N ASP A 314 -3.67 21.14 -0.34
CA ASP A 314 -2.24 21.10 -0.69
C ASP A 314 -1.30 21.11 0.53
N GLN A 315 -1.69 21.80 1.61
CA GLN A 315 -0.85 21.86 2.81
C GLN A 315 -0.80 20.52 3.55
N THR A 316 -1.76 19.63 3.33
CA THR A 316 -1.79 18.31 3.97
C THR A 316 -0.68 17.39 3.49
N GLN A 317 -0.12 17.62 2.31
CA GLN A 317 0.87 16.77 1.64
C GLN A 317 0.39 15.33 1.41
N LEU A 318 -0.92 15.07 1.51
CA LEU A 318 -1.50 13.76 1.22
C LEU A 318 -1.30 13.43 -0.26
N ASP A 319 -0.74 12.25 -0.54
CA ASP A 319 -0.52 11.73 -1.88
C ASP A 319 -0.56 10.18 -1.82
N TRP A 320 -1.69 9.64 -2.18
CA TRP A 320 -2.05 8.21 -1.99
C TRP A 320 -1.83 7.74 -0.54
N PRO A 321 -2.57 8.30 0.42
CA PRO A 321 -2.50 7.83 1.79
C PRO A 321 -3.00 6.38 1.88
N ALA A 322 -2.17 5.49 2.42
CA ALA A 322 -2.47 4.08 2.59
C ALA A 322 -2.91 3.78 4.04
N ALA A 323 -2.11 3.12 4.85
CA ALA A 323 -2.47 2.80 6.22
C ALA A 323 -2.36 4.00 7.17
N MET A 324 -3.15 3.97 8.24
CA MET A 324 -3.10 4.95 9.33
C MET A 324 -3.04 4.27 10.69
N LYS A 325 -2.43 4.95 11.67
CA LYS A 325 -2.50 4.57 13.10
C LYS A 325 -2.64 5.81 13.97
N PHE A 326 -3.58 5.73 14.89
CA PHE A 326 -3.82 6.78 15.88
C PHE A 326 -3.00 6.53 17.15
N ASN A 327 -2.42 7.59 17.71
CA ASN A 327 -1.72 7.56 18.97
C ASN A 327 -2.62 8.14 20.08
N PRO A 328 -3.21 7.30 20.94
CA PRO A 328 -4.13 7.77 21.99
C PRO A 328 -3.43 8.55 23.11
N GLU A 329 -2.09 8.47 23.24
CA GLU A 329 -1.37 9.21 24.28
C GLU A 329 -1.36 10.72 24.02
N ASN A 330 -1.34 11.15 22.73
CA ASN A 330 -1.18 12.56 22.36
C ASN A 330 -2.12 13.05 21.25
N GLY A 331 -2.93 12.17 20.67
CA GLY A 331 -3.88 12.52 19.61
C GLY A 331 -3.24 12.68 18.22
N ASP A 332 -2.03 12.17 18.00
CA ASP A 332 -1.37 12.20 16.70
C ASP A 332 -1.89 11.07 15.79
N LEU A 333 -2.15 11.39 14.53
CA LEU A 333 -2.48 10.41 13.49
C LEU A 333 -1.30 10.26 12.54
N TYR A 334 -0.76 9.05 12.47
CA TYR A 334 0.33 8.67 11.56
C TYR A 334 -0.25 8.08 10.29
N VAL A 335 0.23 8.56 9.15
CA VAL A 335 -0.27 8.18 7.81
C VAL A 335 0.90 7.72 6.96
N ALA A 336 0.85 6.49 6.47
CA ALA A 336 1.74 6.02 5.41
C ALA A 336 1.29 6.66 4.09
N ASN A 337 2.12 7.52 3.50
CA ASN A 337 1.81 8.34 2.34
C ASN A 337 2.55 7.78 1.13
N ASP A 338 1.92 6.85 0.43
CA ASP A 338 2.55 5.92 -0.52
C ASP A 338 3.31 6.65 -1.65
N ILE A 339 2.61 7.38 -2.52
CA ILE A 339 3.24 8.11 -3.64
C ILE A 339 4.04 9.30 -3.11
N GLY A 340 3.60 9.93 -2.04
CA GLY A 340 4.33 11.01 -1.36
C GLY A 340 5.63 10.57 -0.68
N GLN A 341 5.99 9.27 -0.69
CA GLN A 341 7.25 8.72 -0.17
C GLN A 341 7.56 9.20 1.26
N SER A 342 6.53 9.27 2.11
CA SER A 342 6.64 9.90 3.43
C SER A 342 5.75 9.22 4.47
N VAL A 343 6.01 9.51 5.73
CA VAL A 343 5.04 9.31 6.81
C VAL A 343 4.63 10.69 7.31
N LEU A 344 3.35 11.00 7.16
CA LEU A 344 2.76 12.24 7.65
C LEU A 344 2.22 12.02 9.06
N VAL A 345 2.39 13.00 9.94
CA VAL A 345 1.85 12.96 11.30
C VAL A 345 1.00 14.20 11.54
N PHE A 346 -0.30 14.02 11.62
CA PHE A 346 -1.24 15.08 11.94
C PHE A 346 -1.39 15.17 13.47
N GLY A 347 -0.90 16.26 14.05
CA GLY A 347 -1.00 16.50 15.49
C GLY A 347 -2.43 16.90 15.87
N ASN A 348 -2.90 16.42 17.05
CA ASN A 348 -4.25 16.67 17.54
C ASN A 348 -5.33 16.39 16.47
N ALA A 349 -5.17 15.25 15.79
CA ALA A 349 -6.01 14.82 14.66
C ALA A 349 -7.53 14.82 14.97
N PRO A 350 -8.00 14.54 16.20
CA PRO A 350 -9.42 14.66 16.55
C PRO A 350 -10.03 16.03 16.29
N LYS A 351 -9.22 17.10 16.21
CA LYS A 351 -9.67 18.48 15.96
C LYS A 351 -9.20 19.04 14.63
N ALA A 352 -8.39 18.32 13.88
CA ALA A 352 -7.90 18.77 12.58
C ALA A 352 -9.03 18.79 11.55
N ASP A 353 -9.11 19.86 10.76
CA ASP A 353 -10.12 20.05 9.72
C ASP A 353 -9.59 20.94 8.60
N GLY A 354 -10.02 20.71 7.36
CA GLY A 354 -9.64 21.49 6.19
C GLY A 354 -8.18 21.31 5.75
N ASN A 355 -7.60 22.37 5.19
CA ASN A 355 -6.26 22.36 4.60
C ASN A 355 -5.19 22.64 5.66
N VAL A 356 -4.87 21.63 6.48
CA VAL A 356 -3.91 21.73 7.59
C VAL A 356 -2.62 20.99 7.26
N ALA A 357 -1.48 21.58 7.61
CA ALA A 357 -0.19 20.94 7.46
C ALA A 357 0.03 19.85 8.54
N PRO A 358 0.73 18.74 8.20
CA PRO A 358 1.15 17.78 9.20
C PRO A 358 2.13 18.44 10.20
N ALA A 359 2.02 18.06 11.46
CA ALA A 359 2.92 18.52 12.51
C ALA A 359 4.35 17.98 12.34
N ARG A 360 4.48 16.81 11.76
CA ARG A 360 5.77 16.17 11.44
C ARG A 360 5.65 15.40 10.12
N VAL A 361 6.78 15.30 9.42
CA VAL A 361 6.90 14.53 8.17
C VAL A 361 8.22 13.78 8.20
N ILE A 362 8.17 12.45 8.14
CA ILE A 362 9.37 11.63 7.92
C ILE A 362 9.49 11.44 6.40
N HIS A 363 10.54 11.97 5.81
CA HIS A 363 10.78 11.90 4.37
C HIS A 363 12.25 12.12 4.05
N GLY A 364 12.62 11.92 2.81
CA GLY A 364 13.96 12.20 2.33
C GLY A 364 14.81 10.94 2.17
N PRO A 365 15.99 11.09 1.54
CA PRO A 365 16.81 9.95 1.15
C PRO A 365 17.37 9.15 2.32
N SER A 366 17.64 9.77 3.47
CA SER A 366 18.07 9.05 4.69
C SER A 366 16.95 8.20 5.27
N ALA A 367 15.71 8.63 5.13
CA ALA A 367 14.56 7.91 5.66
C ALA A 367 14.34 6.56 4.97
N ARG A 368 14.82 6.40 3.73
CA ARG A 368 14.72 5.15 2.96
C ARG A 368 13.29 4.65 2.75
N LEU A 369 12.32 5.54 2.87
CA LEU A 369 10.92 5.24 2.54
C LEU A 369 10.76 5.08 1.04
N ARG A 370 10.03 4.04 0.65
CA ARG A 370 9.70 3.78 -0.74
C ARG A 370 8.34 3.11 -0.83
N ASN A 371 7.37 3.83 -1.35
CA ASN A 371 5.97 3.42 -1.37
C ASN A 371 5.55 2.85 0.00
N PRO A 372 5.53 3.67 1.05
CA PRO A 372 5.10 3.20 2.37
C PRO A 372 3.60 2.92 2.35
N THR A 373 3.23 1.68 2.67
CA THR A 373 1.85 1.19 2.64
C THR A 373 1.30 0.82 4.00
N GLY A 374 2.16 0.50 4.96
CA GLY A 374 1.75 0.15 6.31
C GLY A 374 2.47 0.96 7.37
N VAL A 375 1.78 1.26 8.46
CA VAL A 375 2.32 1.94 9.63
C VAL A 375 1.82 1.28 10.92
N ALA A 376 2.71 1.09 11.89
CA ALA A 376 2.39 0.59 13.23
C ALA A 376 3.12 1.39 14.29
N LEU A 377 2.51 1.54 15.46
CA LEU A 377 3.07 2.26 16.60
C LEU A 377 3.45 1.31 17.72
N ASP A 378 4.69 1.38 18.16
CA ASP A 378 5.14 0.78 19.40
C ASP A 378 5.27 1.89 20.45
N LEU A 379 4.19 2.17 21.13
CA LEU A 379 4.13 3.25 22.12
C LEU A 379 4.99 2.95 23.35
N LYS A 380 5.17 1.67 23.69
CA LYS A 380 6.03 1.22 24.78
C LYS A 380 7.49 1.56 24.54
N ASN A 381 7.99 1.32 23.33
CA ASN A 381 9.36 1.57 22.96
C ASN A 381 9.56 2.91 22.24
N LYS A 382 8.49 3.70 22.06
CA LYS A 382 8.48 4.99 21.36
C LYS A 382 9.03 4.89 19.94
N GLU A 383 8.49 3.94 19.17
CA GLU A 383 8.90 3.66 17.80
C GLU A 383 7.71 3.70 16.84
N VAL A 384 7.96 4.15 15.61
CA VAL A 384 7.06 3.97 14.47
C VAL A 384 7.68 3.01 13.47
N TRP A 385 6.92 1.99 13.10
CA TRP A 385 7.26 0.96 12.13
C TRP A 385 6.54 1.23 10.82
N VAL A 386 7.23 1.10 9.71
CA VAL A 386 6.69 1.38 8.37
C VAL A 386 7.05 0.25 7.43
N SER A 387 6.06 -0.35 6.77
CA SER A 387 6.30 -1.25 5.64
C SER A 387 6.43 -0.46 4.35
N ASN A 388 7.45 -0.76 3.57
CA ASN A 388 7.78 -0.09 2.31
C ASN A 388 7.66 -1.09 1.16
N LEU A 389 6.55 -1.04 0.45
CA LEU A 389 6.25 -1.95 -0.65
C LEU A 389 7.27 -1.78 -1.80
N GLY A 390 7.63 -0.54 -2.11
CA GLY A 390 8.45 -0.22 -3.28
C GLY A 390 9.93 -0.61 -3.19
N ASN A 391 10.43 -1.02 -2.02
CA ASN A 391 11.81 -1.50 -1.86
C ASN A 391 11.91 -2.75 -0.98
N SER A 392 10.80 -3.46 -0.78
CA SER A 392 10.74 -4.72 -0.03
C SER A 392 11.41 -4.62 1.34
N SER A 393 11.03 -3.60 2.12
CA SER A 393 11.60 -3.35 3.43
C SER A 393 10.58 -2.93 4.47
N ALA A 394 10.92 -3.09 5.74
CA ALA A 394 10.28 -2.39 6.84
C ALA A 394 11.33 -1.53 7.56
N THR A 395 10.96 -0.31 7.90
CA THR A 395 11.84 0.67 8.55
C THR A 395 11.27 1.09 9.89
N VAL A 396 12.15 1.44 10.83
CA VAL A 396 11.76 1.83 12.19
C VAL A 396 12.39 3.16 12.53
N TYR A 397 11.60 4.07 13.05
CA TYR A 397 12.07 5.40 13.48
C TYR A 397 11.68 5.68 14.94
N PRO A 398 12.33 6.65 15.59
CA PRO A 398 11.79 7.22 16.82
C PRO A 398 10.36 7.73 16.59
N LEU A 399 9.46 7.56 17.57
CA LEU A 399 8.06 7.99 17.47
C LEU A 399 7.94 9.49 17.12
N MET A 400 8.85 10.31 17.60
CA MET A 400 8.87 11.76 17.36
C MET A 400 9.78 12.18 16.19
N ALA A 401 10.13 11.26 15.30
CA ALA A 401 10.94 11.57 14.13
C ALA A 401 10.30 12.62 13.23
N ASN A 402 11.13 13.49 12.64
CA ASN A 402 10.72 14.54 11.72
C ASN A 402 11.86 14.87 10.75
N GLY A 403 11.53 15.11 9.48
CA GLY A 403 12.49 15.42 8.43
C GLY A 403 13.22 14.17 7.89
N ASP A 404 14.40 14.41 7.34
CA ASP A 404 15.26 13.37 6.75
C ASP A 404 16.08 12.62 7.79
N VAL A 405 15.43 11.67 8.46
CA VAL A 405 16.03 10.87 9.54
C VAL A 405 16.32 9.45 9.08
N ALA A 406 17.51 8.93 9.42
CA ALA A 406 17.84 7.54 9.18
C ALA A 406 17.02 6.63 10.11
N PRO A 407 16.56 5.46 9.64
CA PRO A 407 15.85 4.51 10.48
C PRO A 407 16.77 3.92 11.55
N LEU A 408 16.21 3.65 12.72
CA LEU A 408 16.87 2.91 13.80
C LEU A 408 17.20 1.48 13.36
N ARG A 409 16.30 0.88 12.59
CA ARG A 409 16.41 -0.49 12.09
C ARG A 409 15.76 -0.61 10.72
N ILE A 410 16.25 -1.57 9.93
CA ILE A 410 15.65 -1.96 8.65
C ILE A 410 15.52 -3.48 8.64
N ILE A 411 14.38 -3.96 8.15
CA ILE A 411 14.16 -5.32 7.72
C ILE A 411 14.09 -5.31 6.18
N ARG A 412 14.86 -6.12 5.51
CA ARG A 412 14.90 -6.17 4.04
C ARG A 412 14.98 -7.59 3.52
N SER A 413 14.38 -7.82 2.38
CA SER A 413 14.41 -9.10 1.66
C SER A 413 15.66 -9.29 0.79
N ALA A 414 16.45 -8.25 0.56
CA ALA A 414 17.64 -8.30 -0.29
C ALA A 414 18.85 -7.63 0.36
N GLU A 415 20.05 -7.92 -0.16
CA GLU A 415 21.28 -7.18 0.20
C GLU A 415 21.10 -5.68 -0.05
N GLU A 416 21.75 -4.85 0.77
CA GLU A 416 21.58 -3.40 0.72
C GLU A 416 21.98 -2.77 -0.63
N SER A 417 22.88 -3.42 -1.37
CA SER A 417 23.35 -2.98 -2.70
C SER A 417 22.62 -3.62 -3.87
N LYS A 418 21.76 -4.61 -3.62
CA LYS A 418 21.00 -5.30 -4.67
C LYS A 418 19.53 -4.92 -4.61
N ARG A 419 18.92 -4.74 -5.78
CA ARG A 419 17.46 -4.66 -5.89
C ARG A 419 16.90 -6.04 -5.54
N GLY A 420 15.79 -6.07 -4.83
CA GLY A 420 15.02 -7.31 -4.65
C GLY A 420 14.70 -7.90 -6.02
N VAL A 421 14.93 -9.20 -6.20
CA VAL A 421 14.75 -9.87 -7.50
C VAL A 421 13.32 -10.37 -7.70
N ASN A 422 12.44 -10.19 -6.72
CA ASN A 422 11.08 -10.70 -6.77
C ASN A 422 10.12 -9.57 -7.13
N PHE A 423 9.07 -9.92 -7.85
CA PHE A 423 8.02 -8.98 -8.19
C PHE A 423 7.40 -8.43 -6.90
N GLY A 424 7.58 -7.14 -6.68
CA GLY A 424 6.78 -6.40 -5.74
C GLY A 424 5.35 -6.26 -6.27
N ARG A 425 4.61 -5.33 -5.72
CA ARG A 425 3.25 -5.02 -6.15
C ARG A 425 3.16 -4.87 -7.66
N THR A 426 2.47 -5.77 -8.32
CA THR A 426 2.15 -5.70 -9.76
C THR A 426 0.98 -4.75 -10.04
N ALA A 427 0.79 -3.73 -9.22
CA ALA A 427 -0.32 -2.78 -9.38
C ALA A 427 -0.21 -1.90 -10.63
N ALA A 428 0.94 -1.88 -11.29
CA ALA A 428 1.11 -1.15 -12.54
C ALA A 428 1.86 -2.04 -13.54
N VAL A 429 1.24 -2.30 -14.64
CA VAL A 429 1.88 -2.84 -15.84
C VAL A 429 1.95 -1.70 -16.84
N THR A 430 3.14 -1.40 -17.34
CA THR A 430 3.29 -0.46 -18.44
C THR A 430 3.95 -1.15 -19.64
N TYR A 431 3.60 -0.70 -20.84
CA TYR A 431 4.15 -1.21 -22.06
C TYR A 431 5.17 -0.21 -22.63
N ASP A 432 6.38 -0.68 -22.89
CA ASP A 432 7.39 0.09 -23.62
C ASP A 432 7.20 -0.14 -25.13
N PRO A 433 6.61 0.80 -25.87
CA PRO A 433 6.35 0.63 -27.31
C PRO A 433 7.62 0.66 -28.16
N ILE A 434 8.74 1.16 -27.63
CA ILE A 434 10.02 1.23 -28.37
C ILE A 434 10.71 -0.13 -28.34
N ARG A 435 10.74 -0.77 -27.15
CA ARG A 435 11.34 -2.09 -26.96
C ARG A 435 10.36 -3.22 -27.16
N GLN A 436 9.06 -2.90 -27.27
CA GLN A 436 7.95 -3.86 -27.29
C GLN A 436 7.98 -4.80 -26.07
N GLU A 437 8.27 -4.23 -24.91
CA GLU A 437 8.38 -4.96 -23.64
C GLU A 437 7.28 -4.52 -22.69
N ILE A 438 6.76 -5.49 -21.91
CA ILE A 438 5.89 -5.19 -20.79
C ILE A 438 6.78 -4.96 -19.56
N LEU A 439 6.68 -3.77 -18.98
CA LEU A 439 7.41 -3.41 -17.78
C LEU A 439 6.50 -3.64 -16.57
N VAL A 440 6.94 -4.53 -15.70
CA VAL A 440 6.28 -4.82 -14.42
C VAL A 440 7.18 -4.25 -13.33
N PRO A 441 6.74 -3.26 -12.54
CA PRO A 441 7.55 -2.74 -11.45
C PRO A 441 7.76 -3.81 -10.38
N ASN A 442 8.98 -3.85 -9.87
CA ASN A 442 9.38 -4.74 -8.77
C ASN A 442 9.41 -3.93 -7.48
#